data_498dec833f2b193eee435d384b3a1d31
#
_entry.id   498dec833f2b193eee435d384b3a1d31
#
_cell.length_a   1.000
_cell.length_b   1.000
_cell.length_c   1.000
_cell.angle_alpha   90.00
_cell.angle_beta   90.00
_cell.angle_gamma   90.00
#
_symmetry.space_group_name_H-M   'P 1'
#
loop_
_entity.id
_entity.type
_entity.pdbx_description
1 polymer ?
#
loop_
_entity_poly.entity_id
_entity_poly.type
_entity_poly.pdbx_seq_one_letter_code
_entity_poly.pdbx_strand_id
1 'polypeptide(L)'
;MAEEDGSGSKPPRFNGKQEQYQIFNTRFKAFAKMKEFGQAVDSKAADPDLPTQAVNTTGTAYTKEEKLAIRRNDKAMYNYTLAFQTEACMGMIYGATTAEWPDGLAWLVAKALNEKYAPKDRISRVEMKRQLPAVYMGKREDPHKMFE
;
A
#
# COMPACT_ATOMS: atom_id res chain seq x y z
N MET A 1 3.09 -13.79 26.18
CA MET A 1 3.08 -13.40 25.72
C MET A 1 2.71 -12.94 25.21
N ALA A 2 2.51 -12.55 25.17
CA ALA A 2 2.16 -12.07 24.51
C ALA A 2 2.37 -11.18 24.37
N GLU A 3 2.68 -10.92 24.81
CA GLU A 3 2.93 -10.21 24.61
C GLU A 3 3.55 -9.78 24.21
N GLU A 4 3.96 -9.97 24.33
CA GLU A 4 4.56 -9.74 23.73
C GLU A 4 4.63 -9.35 22.96
N ASP A 5 4.60 -9.05 22.95
CA ASP A 5 4.53 -8.64 22.14
C ASP A 5 4.03 -7.81 21.75
N GLY A 6 4.17 -7.70 22.38
CA GLY A 6 3.24 -6.74 22.22
C GLY A 6 3.54 -5.70 21.26
N SER A 7 4.52 -4.94 21.44
CA SER A 7 4.76 -3.82 20.58
C SER A 7 5.01 -4.23 19.15
N GLY A 8 5.57 -5.40 18.94
CA GLY A 8 5.85 -5.85 17.61
C GLY A 8 4.65 -6.43 16.89
N SER A 9 3.52 -6.55 17.57
CA SER A 9 2.39 -7.24 16.99
C SER A 9 1.34 -6.32 16.37
N LYS A 10 1.49 -5.01 16.50
CA LYS A 10 0.51 -4.07 15.97
C LYS A 10 1.08 -3.32 14.80
N PRO A 11 0.29 -3.15 13.75
CA PRO A 11 0.78 -2.40 12.60
C PRO A 11 0.80 -0.90 12.89
N PRO A 12 1.57 -0.14 12.13
CA PRO A 12 1.47 1.31 12.21
C PRO A 12 0.08 1.76 11.80
N ARG A 13 -0.33 2.92 12.30
CA ARG A 13 -1.67 3.43 12.05
C ARG A 13 -1.62 4.51 10.98
N PHE A 14 -2.72 4.65 10.23
CA PHE A 14 -2.82 5.65 9.19
C PHE A 14 -4.07 6.48 9.42
N ASN A 15 -3.88 7.79 9.53
CA ASN A 15 -4.96 8.70 9.82
C ASN A 15 -5.65 9.25 8.57
N GLY A 16 -5.26 8.80 7.40
CA GLY A 16 -5.89 9.25 6.16
C GLY A 16 -5.37 10.55 5.59
N LYS A 17 -4.36 11.14 6.21
CA LYS A 17 -3.82 12.40 5.71
C LYS A 17 -2.67 12.16 4.77
N GLN A 18 -2.72 12.84 3.64
CA GLN A 18 -1.73 12.62 2.58
C GLN A 18 -0.30 12.85 3.05
N GLU A 19 -0.08 13.86 3.88
CA GLU A 19 1.27 14.14 4.33
C GLU A 19 1.82 13.06 5.24
N GLN A 20 0.97 12.17 5.76
CA GLN A 20 1.41 11.07 6.60
C GLN A 20 1.57 9.76 5.83
N TYR A 21 1.16 9.73 4.57
CA TYR A 21 1.14 8.47 3.83
C TYR A 21 2.52 7.86 3.64
N GLN A 22 3.52 8.67 3.29
CA GLN A 22 4.84 8.10 3.05
C GLN A 22 5.43 7.47 4.28
N ILE A 23 5.25 8.11 5.44
CA ILE A 23 5.72 7.54 6.69
C ILE A 23 4.97 6.25 6.98
N PHE A 24 3.65 6.28 6.83
CA PHE A 24 2.85 5.09 7.06
C PHE A 24 3.27 3.96 6.13
N ASN A 25 3.39 4.25 4.85
CA ASN A 25 3.71 3.23 3.86
C ASN A 25 5.06 2.59 4.14
N THR A 26 6.05 3.40 4.47
CA THR A 26 7.37 2.89 4.80
C THR A 26 7.33 1.98 6.02
N ARG A 27 6.64 2.43 7.05
CA ARG A 27 6.55 1.66 8.29
C ARG A 27 5.72 0.40 8.12
N PHE A 28 4.64 0.49 7.33
CA PHE A 28 3.78 -0.68 7.12
C PHE A 28 4.51 -1.74 6.32
N LYS A 29 5.28 -1.33 5.31
CA LYS A 29 6.07 -2.30 4.53
C LYS A 29 7.14 -2.97 5.37
N ALA A 30 7.78 -2.21 6.26
CA ALA A 30 8.75 -2.80 7.16
C ALA A 30 8.10 -3.78 8.12
N PHE A 31 6.94 -3.42 8.64
CA PHE A 31 6.17 -4.29 9.51
C PHE A 31 5.77 -5.58 8.77
N ALA A 32 5.30 -5.42 7.52
CA ALA A 32 4.88 -6.55 6.72
C ALA A 32 6.04 -7.50 6.44
N LYS A 33 7.20 -6.95 6.17
CA LYS A 33 8.38 -7.77 5.92
C LYS A 33 8.76 -8.55 7.18
N MET A 34 8.74 -7.89 8.33
CA MET A 34 9.06 -8.55 9.58
C MET A 34 8.05 -9.65 9.91
N LYS A 35 6.78 -9.42 9.61
CA LYS A 35 5.73 -10.40 9.89
C LYS A 35 5.50 -11.36 8.72
N GLU A 36 6.33 -11.26 7.69
CA GLU A 36 6.36 -12.22 6.57
C GLU A 36 5.12 -12.19 5.69
N PHE A 37 4.53 -11.01 5.51
CA PHE A 37 3.46 -10.87 4.52
C PHE A 37 3.74 -9.76 3.50
N GLY A 38 5.02 -9.37 3.38
CA GLY A 38 5.37 -8.28 2.47
C GLY A 38 4.97 -8.50 1.03
N GLN A 39 5.00 -9.75 0.57
CA GLN A 39 4.63 -10.03 -0.81
C GLN A 39 3.17 -9.73 -1.10
N ALA A 40 2.32 -9.73 -0.09
CA ALA A 40 0.90 -9.48 -0.27
C ALA A 40 0.57 -8.00 -0.39
N VAL A 41 1.50 -7.11 -0.07
CA VAL A 41 1.23 -5.68 -0.05
C VAL A 41 1.98 -4.91 -1.13
N ASP A 42 2.31 -5.58 -2.22
CA ASP A 42 2.94 -4.93 -3.36
C ASP A 42 1.84 -4.19 -4.15
N SER A 43 1.96 -2.89 -4.28
CA SER A 43 0.94 -2.10 -4.95
C SER A 43 0.89 -2.31 -6.47
N LYS A 44 1.85 -3.04 -7.00
CA LYS A 44 1.95 -3.22 -8.44
C LYS A 44 1.40 -4.53 -8.93
N ALA A 45 1.36 -5.54 -8.08
CA ALA A 45 0.92 -6.87 -8.51
C ALA A 45 0.57 -7.73 -7.33
N ALA A 46 -0.25 -8.72 -7.58
CA ALA A 46 -0.58 -9.72 -6.57
C ALA A 46 0.63 -10.59 -6.25
N ASP A 47 0.59 -11.20 -5.09
CA ASP A 47 1.59 -12.21 -4.72
C ASP A 47 1.61 -13.27 -5.82
N PRO A 48 2.77 -13.58 -6.40
CA PRO A 48 2.81 -14.51 -7.53
C PRO A 48 2.33 -15.91 -7.23
N ASP A 49 2.33 -16.32 -5.96
CA ASP A 49 1.86 -17.64 -5.59
C ASP A 49 0.38 -17.66 -5.21
N LEU A 50 -0.29 -16.51 -5.29
CA LEU A 50 -1.69 -16.44 -4.90
C LEU A 50 -2.56 -17.09 -5.97
N PRO A 51 -3.44 -18.03 -5.59
CA PRO A 51 -4.35 -18.62 -6.58
C PRO A 51 -5.40 -17.61 -7.05
N THR A 52 -6.13 -17.96 -8.09
CA THR A 52 -7.09 -17.03 -8.68
C THR A 52 -8.32 -16.83 -7.83
N GLN A 53 -8.59 -17.72 -6.90
CA GLN A 53 -9.74 -17.55 -6.02
C GLN A 53 -9.45 -18.12 -4.65
N ALA A 54 -10.14 -17.55 -3.66
CA ALA A 54 -9.89 -17.91 -2.26
C ALA A 54 -10.34 -19.32 -1.94
N VAL A 55 -11.45 -19.74 -2.55
CA VAL A 55 -12.00 -21.05 -2.29
C VAL A 55 -11.61 -21.96 -3.42
N ASN A 56 -11.07 -23.11 -3.09
CA ASN A 56 -10.66 -24.07 -4.10
C ASN A 56 -11.87 -24.78 -4.67
N THR A 57 -12.18 -24.51 -5.95
CA THR A 57 -13.32 -25.12 -6.61
C THR A 57 -12.89 -26.07 -7.72
N THR A 58 -11.59 -26.28 -7.89
CA THR A 58 -11.11 -27.08 -9.03
C THR A 58 -11.00 -28.56 -8.70
N GLY A 59 -11.10 -28.92 -7.47
CA GLY A 59 -10.93 -30.31 -7.05
C GLY A 59 -9.50 -30.71 -6.83
N THR A 60 -8.55 -29.84 -7.19
CA THR A 60 -7.14 -30.09 -6.95
C THR A 60 -6.68 -29.26 -5.77
N ALA A 61 -6.09 -29.88 -4.78
CA ALA A 61 -5.68 -29.16 -3.57
C ALA A 61 -4.66 -28.08 -3.92
N TYR A 62 -4.75 -26.95 -3.20
CA TYR A 62 -3.74 -25.92 -3.36
C TYR A 62 -2.39 -26.42 -2.87
N THR A 63 -1.35 -25.94 -3.53
CA THR A 63 0.01 -26.28 -3.12
C THR A 63 0.36 -25.59 -1.83
N LYS A 64 1.47 -25.98 -1.24
CA LYS A 64 1.96 -25.35 -0.03
C LYS A 64 2.20 -23.86 -0.26
N GLU A 65 2.79 -23.52 -1.41
CA GLU A 65 3.09 -22.13 -1.75
C GLU A 65 1.81 -21.32 -1.89
N GLU A 66 0.79 -21.91 -2.51
CA GLU A 66 -0.49 -21.22 -2.63
C GLU A 66 -1.15 -20.98 -1.28
N LYS A 67 -1.08 -21.97 -0.39
CA LYS A 67 -1.64 -21.81 0.94
C LYS A 67 -0.92 -20.72 1.73
N LEU A 68 0.40 -20.66 1.59
CA LEU A 68 1.17 -19.62 2.27
C LEU A 68 0.83 -18.25 1.72
N ALA A 69 0.61 -18.14 0.41
CA ALA A 69 0.24 -16.87 -0.19
C ALA A 69 -1.14 -16.41 0.29
N ILE A 70 -2.09 -17.34 0.41
CA ILE A 70 -3.40 -17.03 0.95
C ILE A 70 -3.26 -16.51 2.37
N ARG A 71 -2.42 -17.15 3.16
CA ARG A 71 -2.20 -16.72 4.53
C ARG A 71 -1.56 -15.33 4.60
N ARG A 72 -0.62 -15.04 3.70
CA ARG A 72 -0.03 -13.72 3.64
C ARG A 72 -1.08 -12.65 3.32
N ASN A 73 -1.96 -12.98 2.36
CA ASN A 73 -3.04 -12.05 2.01
C ASN A 73 -3.98 -11.81 3.19
N ASP A 74 -4.36 -12.87 3.88
CA ASP A 74 -5.25 -12.73 5.03
C ASP A 74 -4.61 -11.91 6.14
N LYS A 75 -3.34 -12.15 6.37
CA LYS A 75 -2.61 -11.42 7.40
C LYS A 75 -2.52 -9.93 7.04
N ALA A 76 -2.26 -9.66 5.77
CA ALA A 76 -2.17 -8.28 5.30
C ALA A 76 -3.52 -7.56 5.42
N MET A 77 -4.60 -8.22 5.04
CA MET A 77 -5.93 -7.62 5.14
C MET A 77 -6.29 -7.33 6.59
N TYR A 78 -5.98 -8.26 7.47
CA TYR A 78 -6.23 -8.07 8.89
C TYR A 78 -5.48 -6.85 9.42
N ASN A 79 -4.22 -6.72 9.03
CA ASN A 79 -3.40 -5.62 9.53
C ASN A 79 -3.79 -4.27 8.92
N TYR A 80 -4.23 -4.26 7.66
CA TYR A 80 -4.78 -3.03 7.09
C TYR A 80 -6.04 -2.61 7.86
N THR A 81 -6.88 -3.57 8.21
CA THR A 81 -8.09 -3.25 8.97
C THR A 81 -7.75 -2.61 10.31
N LEU A 82 -6.71 -3.10 10.97
CA LEU A 82 -6.28 -2.53 12.24
C LEU A 82 -5.58 -1.18 12.07
N ALA A 83 -4.93 -0.98 10.93
CA ALA A 83 -4.14 0.23 10.71
C ALA A 83 -4.99 1.44 10.38
N PHE A 84 -6.10 1.24 9.67
CA PHE A 84 -6.89 2.36 9.15
C PHE A 84 -7.74 2.99 10.24
N GLN A 85 -7.69 4.31 10.32
CA GLN A 85 -8.37 5.05 11.37
C GLN A 85 -9.59 5.82 10.89
N THR A 86 -9.85 5.86 9.57
CA THR A 86 -10.95 6.64 9.05
C THR A 86 -11.85 5.80 8.16
N GLU A 87 -13.07 6.28 7.99
CA GLU A 87 -14.03 5.64 7.11
C GLU A 87 -13.54 5.64 5.67
N ALA A 88 -12.93 6.73 5.26
CA ALA A 88 -12.41 6.81 3.88
C ALA A 88 -11.36 5.74 3.61
N CYS A 89 -10.50 5.47 4.59
CA CYS A 89 -9.50 4.43 4.43
C CYS A 89 -10.14 3.04 4.42
N MET A 90 -11.15 2.84 5.29
CA MET A 90 -11.86 1.56 5.31
C MET A 90 -12.54 1.28 3.98
N GLY A 91 -12.95 2.33 3.27
CA GLY A 91 -13.53 2.17 1.94
C GLY A 91 -12.60 1.46 0.96
N MET A 92 -11.32 1.59 1.15
CA MET A 92 -10.37 0.88 0.30
C MET A 92 -10.38 -0.62 0.56
N ILE A 93 -10.62 -1.00 1.81
CA ILE A 93 -10.75 -2.41 2.14
C ILE A 93 -12.01 -2.99 1.47
N TYR A 94 -13.12 -2.28 1.58
CA TYR A 94 -14.35 -2.75 0.96
C TYR A 94 -14.22 -2.81 -0.56
N GLY A 95 -13.52 -1.84 -1.14
CA GLY A 95 -13.30 -1.81 -2.58
C GLY A 95 -12.32 -2.85 -3.09
N ALA A 96 -11.60 -3.51 -2.20
CA ALA A 96 -10.63 -4.53 -2.59
C ALA A 96 -11.25 -5.93 -2.67
N THR A 97 -12.54 -6.07 -2.39
CA THR A 97 -13.18 -7.37 -2.47
C THR A 97 -13.61 -7.68 -3.90
N THR A 98 -13.54 -8.94 -4.26
CA THR A 98 -14.00 -9.41 -5.55
C THR A 98 -14.82 -10.68 -5.34
N ALA A 99 -15.48 -11.16 -6.42
CA ALA A 99 -16.23 -12.40 -6.32
C ALA A 99 -15.31 -13.56 -5.96
N GLU A 100 -14.12 -13.56 -6.50
CA GLU A 100 -13.14 -14.62 -6.24
C GLU A 100 -12.48 -14.46 -4.88
N TRP A 101 -12.45 -13.24 -4.35
CA TRP A 101 -11.79 -12.93 -3.08
C TRP A 101 -12.72 -12.07 -2.23
N PRO A 102 -13.77 -12.69 -1.66
CA PRO A 102 -14.79 -11.90 -0.92
C PRO A 102 -14.25 -11.21 0.32
N ASP A 103 -13.16 -11.69 0.88
CA ASP A 103 -12.56 -11.02 2.03
C ASP A 103 -11.51 -9.98 1.63
N GLY A 104 -11.27 -9.83 0.34
CA GLY A 104 -10.42 -8.78 -0.17
C GLY A 104 -9.02 -9.23 -0.52
N LEU A 105 -8.43 -8.50 -1.45
CA LEU A 105 -7.05 -8.71 -1.87
C LEU A 105 -6.20 -7.56 -1.35
N ALA A 106 -5.21 -7.89 -0.55
CA ALA A 106 -4.38 -6.87 0.09
C ALA A 106 -3.63 -6.01 -0.92
N TRP A 107 -3.20 -6.59 -2.04
CA TRP A 107 -2.47 -5.80 -3.01
C TRP A 107 -3.35 -4.74 -3.65
N LEU A 108 -4.67 -4.97 -3.73
CA LEU A 108 -5.59 -3.96 -4.22
C LEU A 108 -5.74 -2.81 -3.22
N VAL A 109 -5.67 -3.12 -1.92
CA VAL A 109 -5.64 -2.07 -0.90
C VAL A 109 -4.37 -1.25 -1.05
N ALA A 110 -3.22 -1.92 -1.21
CA ALA A 110 -1.95 -1.22 -1.40
C ALA A 110 -1.97 -0.35 -2.64
N LYS A 111 -2.56 -0.86 -3.73
CA LYS A 111 -2.69 -0.11 -4.97
C LYS A 111 -3.56 1.12 -4.79
N ALA A 112 -4.70 0.96 -4.12
CA ALA A 112 -5.61 2.08 -3.89
C ALA A 112 -4.97 3.16 -3.02
N LEU A 113 -4.24 2.76 -1.99
CA LEU A 113 -3.52 3.70 -1.15
C LEU A 113 -2.49 4.47 -1.96
N ASN A 114 -1.75 3.76 -2.78
CA ASN A 114 -0.72 4.39 -3.58
C ASN A 114 -1.33 5.38 -4.58
N GLU A 115 -2.43 5.00 -5.21
CA GLU A 115 -3.09 5.89 -6.17
C GLU A 115 -3.69 7.11 -5.51
N LYS A 116 -4.19 6.96 -4.30
CA LYS A 116 -4.84 8.08 -3.65
C LYS A 116 -3.88 9.01 -2.92
N TYR A 117 -2.86 8.46 -2.28
CA TYR A 117 -2.05 9.24 -1.36
C TYR A 117 -0.60 9.44 -1.77
N ALA A 118 -0.06 8.63 -2.65
CA ALA A 118 1.33 8.81 -3.05
C ALA A 118 1.48 10.12 -3.80
N PRO A 119 2.66 10.74 -3.76
CA PRO A 119 2.89 11.94 -4.53
C PRO A 119 2.61 11.66 -5.98
N LYS A 120 1.58 12.36 -6.52
CA LYS A 120 1.12 12.01 -7.73
C LYS A 120 1.87 12.39 -8.81
N ASP A 121 2.49 13.21 -8.79
CA ASP A 121 2.87 13.51 -9.96
C ASP A 121 4.22 13.91 -10.00
N ARG A 122 4.85 13.34 -10.87
CA ARG A 122 6.10 13.59 -11.18
C ARG A 122 6.25 14.93 -11.72
N ILE A 123 5.23 15.41 -12.33
CA ILE A 123 5.22 16.74 -12.81
C ILE A 123 5.34 17.71 -11.67
N SER A 124 4.64 17.46 -10.61
CA SER A 124 4.76 18.26 -9.44
C SER A 124 6.16 18.33 -8.93
N ARG A 125 6.81 17.21 -8.89
CA ARG A 125 8.17 17.20 -8.42
C ARG A 125 9.11 17.93 -9.35
N VAL A 126 8.87 17.81 -10.64
CA VAL A 126 9.67 18.49 -11.60
C VAL A 126 9.46 19.98 -11.48
N GLU A 127 8.22 20.40 -11.33
CA GLU A 127 7.93 21.81 -11.15
C GLU A 127 8.54 22.37 -9.91
N MET A 128 8.52 21.65 -8.85
CA MET A 128 9.13 22.10 -7.63
C MET A 128 10.62 22.29 -7.80
N LYS A 129 11.24 21.40 -8.53
CA LYS A 129 12.65 21.53 -8.75
C LYS A 129 13.01 22.69 -9.65
N ARG A 130 12.15 22.99 -10.61
CA ARG A 130 12.41 24.08 -11.48
C ARG A 130 12.16 25.40 -10.85
N GLN A 131 11.10 25.45 -10.15
CA GLN A 131 10.69 26.67 -9.56
C GLN A 131 11.48 27.02 -8.40
N LEU A 132 12.00 26.14 -8.06
CA LEU A 132 12.85 26.38 -7.03
C LEU A 132 14.02 27.09 -7.50
N PRO A 133 13.10 26.93 -8.77
CA PRO A 133 13.61 27.17 -9.30
C PRO A 133 13.72 27.71 -9.54
N ALA A 134 13.29 28.06 -9.75
CA ALA A 134 13.34 28.19 -10.30
C ALA A 134 13.18 28.54 -10.00
N VAL A 135 12.98 28.94 -9.87
CA VAL A 135 12.91 28.97 -9.97
C VAL A 135 13.16 29.06 -9.88
N TYR A 136 13.41 29.06 -9.83
CA TYR A 136 13.60 29.23 -10.30
C TYR A 136 13.90 29.46 -10.58
N MET A 137 14.05 29.57 -10.55
CA MET A 137 14.21 29.87 -11.32
C MET A 137 14.11 30.02 -11.52
N GLY A 138 13.87 30.86 -11.32
CA GLY A 138 13.87 31.04 -12.06
C GLY A 138 13.69 31.22 -12.21
N LYS A 139 14.18 31.21 -12.30
CA LYS A 139 14.10 31.54 -12.94
C LYS A 139 14.13 31.54 -13.21
N ARG A 140 14.40 31.94 -13.31
CA ARG A 140 14.35 32.12 -13.99
C ARG A 140 14.28 32.01 -14.37
N GLU A 141 14.45 31.89 -14.39
CA GLU A 141 14.32 31.98 -15.15
C GLU A 141 14.10 31.97 -15.42
N ASP A 142 14.31 32.46 -15.39
CA ASP A 142 14.14 32.70 -16.10
C ASP A 142 13.85 32.73 -16.23
N PRO A 143 14.02 33.23 -16.20
CA PRO A 143 13.70 33.34 -16.68
C PRO A 143 13.28 33.27 -16.92
N HIS A 144 13.79 33.64 -17.31
CA HIS A 144 13.52 33.77 -17.90
C HIS A 144 13.11 33.38 -17.89
N LYS A 145 13.50 33.60 -17.64
CA LYS A 145 13.30 33.40 -17.81
C LYS A 145 12.94 32.79 -17.72
N MET A 146 13.30 33.39 -17.89
CA MET A 146 13.08 33.05 -17.97
C MET A 146 12.83 32.59 -18.04
N PHE A 147 13.11 32.72 -18.22
CA PHE A 147 12.87 32.56 -18.47
C PHE A 147 12.83 32.43 -18.64
N GLU A 148 12.87 32.91 -18.47
CA GLU A 148 13.11 32.88 -18.72
C GLU A 148 12.88 32.45 -18.59
#